data_6d84d6325a2683ada1389685106ae656
#
_entry.id   6d84d6325a2683ada1389685106ae656
#
_cell.length_a   1.000
_cell.length_b   1.000
_cell.length_c   1.000
_cell.angle_alpha   90.00
_cell.angle_beta   90.00
_cell.angle_gamma   90.00
#
_symmetry.space_group_name_H-M   'P 1'
#
loop_
_entity.id
_entity.type
_entity.pdbx_description
1 polymer ?
#
loop_
_entity_poly.entity_id
_entity_poly.type
_entity_poly.pdbx_seq_one_letter_code
_entity_poly.pdbx_strand_id
1 'polypeptide(L)'
;MNHVSAVTFCVNEELEAKLGLTIDSYEDLLDPALKGQILISDPNSSSAAWNNLSNIMAVYGTDSDAAWDYIAKLMPNLVIVGSSSACFKSVQQGEYVCGLTYEDGVATLVKDGADNIRIQYPVDGTSASGFAAALIKNCPNPDNAKAMIDFICSAEGQTAMTAYQGGTLRFTNENTEFAEGSVLPASSEIKWVPRDVTYLTENKAAILEHWNDLYAAVVG
;
A
#
# COMPACT_ATOMS: atom_id res chain seq x y z
N MET A 1 -7.84 16.87 0.87
CA MET A 1 -7.05 15.64 1.12
C MET A 1 -6.16 15.93 2.30
N ASN A 2 -6.11 15.06 3.29
CA ASN A 2 -5.33 15.30 4.49
C ASN A 2 -4.00 14.52 4.53
N HIS A 3 -3.97 13.31 3.99
CA HIS A 3 -2.75 12.52 3.84
C HIS A 3 -2.81 11.62 2.60
N VAL A 4 -1.68 11.06 2.24
CA VAL A 4 -1.55 10.01 1.23
C VAL A 4 -0.92 8.78 1.87
N SER A 5 -1.17 7.61 1.29
CA SER A 5 -0.53 6.36 1.69
C SER A 5 0.02 5.67 0.44
N ALA A 6 1.30 5.33 0.47
CA ALA A 6 1.96 4.67 -0.63
C ALA A 6 1.73 3.15 -0.60
N VAL A 7 1.75 2.55 -1.79
CA VAL A 7 1.86 1.09 -1.92
C VAL A 7 3.27 0.67 -1.52
N THR A 8 3.37 -0.34 -0.66
CA THR A 8 4.65 -0.86 -0.19
C THR A 8 4.60 -2.37 -0.02
N PHE A 9 5.78 -2.97 0.10
CA PHE A 9 5.91 -4.32 0.66
C PHE A 9 6.22 -4.20 2.15
N CYS A 10 5.64 -5.08 2.96
CA CYS A 10 6.13 -5.42 4.28
C CYS A 10 7.02 -6.64 4.13
N VAL A 11 8.28 -6.55 4.44
CA VAL A 11 9.24 -7.65 4.29
C VAL A 11 9.75 -8.07 5.66
N ASN A 12 9.71 -9.38 5.95
CA ASN A 12 10.33 -9.95 7.13
C ASN A 12 11.81 -10.23 6.84
N GLU A 13 12.70 -9.45 7.44
CA GLU A 13 14.13 -9.47 7.17
C GLU A 13 14.81 -10.78 7.58
N GLU A 14 14.32 -11.43 8.64
CA GLU A 14 14.85 -12.71 9.07
C GLU A 14 14.50 -13.87 8.10
N LEU A 15 13.25 -13.89 7.63
CA LEU A 15 12.81 -14.92 6.69
C LEU A 15 13.42 -14.70 5.31
N GLU A 16 13.51 -13.47 4.85
CA GLU A 16 14.21 -13.08 3.63
C GLU A 16 15.67 -13.55 3.64
N ALA A 17 16.39 -13.26 4.72
CA ALA A 17 17.78 -13.71 4.89
C ALA A 17 17.92 -15.23 4.96
N LYS A 18 16.98 -15.95 5.61
CA LYS A 18 16.97 -17.43 5.64
C LYS A 18 16.80 -18.05 4.26
N LEU A 19 16.07 -17.38 3.35
CA LEU A 19 15.91 -17.80 1.96
C LEU A 19 17.09 -17.38 1.07
N GLY A 20 17.98 -16.50 1.56
CA GLY A 20 19.08 -15.92 0.79
C GLY A 20 18.60 -14.97 -0.30
N LEU A 21 17.44 -14.32 -0.10
CA LEU A 21 16.83 -13.39 -1.04
C LEU A 21 17.10 -11.93 -0.66
N THR A 22 16.85 -11.04 -1.61
CA THR A 22 16.68 -9.60 -1.42
C THR A 22 15.43 -9.18 -2.16
N ILE A 23 14.46 -8.59 -1.46
CA ILE A 23 13.14 -8.25 -1.99
C ILE A 23 13.03 -6.72 -2.06
N ASP A 24 13.47 -6.12 -3.17
CA ASP A 24 13.47 -4.68 -3.39
C ASP A 24 12.57 -4.25 -4.57
N SER A 25 12.28 -5.19 -5.47
CA SER A 25 11.55 -4.95 -6.72
C SER A 25 10.37 -5.88 -6.90
N TYR A 26 9.54 -5.59 -7.88
CA TYR A 26 8.49 -6.52 -8.31
C TYR A 26 9.07 -7.79 -8.92
N GLU A 27 10.22 -7.72 -9.60
CA GLU A 27 10.85 -8.92 -10.19
C GLU A 27 11.29 -9.91 -9.10
N ASP A 28 11.78 -9.42 -7.96
CA ASP A 28 12.20 -10.28 -6.83
C ASP A 28 11.04 -11.10 -6.26
N LEU A 29 9.79 -10.58 -6.37
CA LEU A 29 8.61 -11.30 -5.92
C LEU A 29 8.28 -12.55 -6.76
N LEU A 30 8.90 -12.71 -7.93
CA LEU A 30 8.72 -13.87 -8.80
C LEU A 30 9.61 -15.05 -8.43
N ASP A 31 10.53 -14.89 -7.46
CA ASP A 31 11.41 -15.97 -7.05
C ASP A 31 10.61 -17.19 -6.60
N PRO A 32 10.90 -18.40 -7.11
CA PRO A 32 10.19 -19.63 -6.75
C PRO A 32 10.25 -20.00 -5.26
N ALA A 33 11.28 -19.52 -4.53
CA ALA A 33 11.38 -19.71 -3.08
C ALA A 33 10.27 -18.98 -2.30
N LEU A 34 9.63 -18.00 -2.94
CA LEU A 34 8.49 -17.25 -2.37
C LEU A 34 7.14 -17.91 -2.64
N LYS A 35 7.08 -19.12 -3.20
CA LYS A 35 5.82 -19.82 -3.48
C LYS A 35 4.95 -19.93 -2.22
N GLY A 36 3.77 -19.28 -2.24
CA GLY A 36 2.84 -19.23 -1.10
C GLY A 36 3.38 -18.46 0.11
N GLN A 37 4.33 -17.54 -0.08
CA GLN A 37 4.98 -16.76 0.98
C GLN A 37 4.68 -15.25 0.90
N ILE A 38 3.87 -14.81 -0.07
CA ILE A 38 3.52 -13.42 -0.26
C ILE A 38 2.03 -13.21 0.03
N LEU A 39 1.73 -12.39 1.01
CA LEU A 39 0.34 -12.03 1.33
C LEU A 39 -0.17 -10.87 0.48
N ILE A 40 -1.39 -11.00 0.02
CA ILE A 40 -2.19 -9.91 -0.53
C ILE A 40 -3.64 -10.07 -0.03
N SER A 41 -4.32 -8.98 0.27
CA SER A 41 -5.78 -9.06 0.50
C SER A 41 -6.53 -9.18 -0.84
N ASP A 42 -7.81 -9.53 -0.78
CA ASP A 42 -8.62 -9.72 -2.00
C ASP A 42 -8.92 -8.37 -2.69
N PRO A 43 -8.49 -8.16 -3.95
CA PRO A 43 -8.77 -6.93 -4.69
C PRO A 43 -10.26 -6.64 -4.90
N ASN A 44 -11.13 -7.66 -4.84
CA ASN A 44 -12.58 -7.49 -4.98
C ASN A 44 -13.19 -6.78 -3.76
N SER A 45 -12.60 -6.93 -2.58
CA SER A 45 -13.15 -6.43 -1.31
C SER A 45 -12.25 -5.44 -0.57
N SER A 46 -10.97 -5.34 -0.96
CA SER A 46 -9.97 -4.52 -0.28
C SER A 46 -9.44 -3.40 -1.17
N SER A 47 -9.56 -2.15 -0.71
CA SER A 47 -8.94 -1.00 -1.39
C SER A 47 -7.41 -1.07 -1.38
N ALA A 48 -6.80 -1.64 -0.35
CA ALA A 48 -5.36 -1.83 -0.28
C ALA A 48 -4.88 -2.78 -1.38
N ALA A 49 -5.56 -3.92 -1.56
CA ALA A 49 -5.24 -4.87 -2.62
C ALA A 49 -5.50 -4.29 -4.02
N TRP A 50 -6.61 -3.55 -4.19
CA TRP A 50 -6.87 -2.81 -5.42
C TRP A 50 -5.74 -1.82 -5.76
N ASN A 51 -5.22 -1.12 -4.74
CA ASN A 51 -4.09 -0.20 -4.91
C ASN A 51 -2.81 -0.94 -5.30
N ASN A 52 -2.53 -2.12 -4.72
CA ASN A 52 -1.39 -2.95 -5.09
C ASN A 52 -1.51 -3.46 -6.53
N LEU A 53 -2.66 -4.01 -6.93
CA LEU A 53 -2.93 -4.42 -8.30
C LEU A 53 -2.76 -3.25 -9.29
N SER A 54 -3.33 -2.09 -8.94
CA SER A 54 -3.20 -0.87 -9.74
C SER A 54 -1.76 -0.34 -9.82
N ASN A 55 -0.94 -0.56 -8.79
CA ASN A 55 0.46 -0.17 -8.81
C ASN A 55 1.29 -1.07 -9.73
N ILE A 56 1.04 -2.39 -9.74
CA ILE A 56 1.64 -3.30 -10.71
C ILE A 56 1.31 -2.83 -12.14
N MET A 57 0.07 -2.46 -12.40
CA MET A 57 -0.34 -1.91 -13.69
C MET A 57 0.33 -0.57 -14.01
N ALA A 58 0.58 0.27 -13.01
CA ALA A 58 1.29 1.54 -13.23
C ALA A 58 2.76 1.32 -13.61
N VAL A 59 3.40 0.26 -13.09
CA VAL A 59 4.80 -0.09 -13.38
C VAL A 59 4.94 -0.78 -14.73
N TYR A 60 4.08 -1.75 -15.04
CA TYR A 60 4.20 -2.58 -16.25
C TYR A 60 3.33 -2.11 -17.42
N GLY A 61 2.50 -1.10 -17.22
CA GLY A 61 1.55 -0.54 -18.19
C GLY A 61 0.10 -0.83 -17.78
N THR A 62 -0.72 0.23 -17.75
CA THR A 62 -2.11 0.12 -17.32
C THR A 62 -2.89 -0.85 -18.22
N ASP A 63 -3.37 -1.94 -17.63
CA ASP A 63 -4.17 -3.00 -18.27
C ASP A 63 -3.51 -3.60 -19.53
N SER A 64 -2.18 -3.61 -19.57
CA SER A 64 -1.39 -4.14 -20.68
C SER A 64 -1.15 -5.64 -20.54
N ASP A 65 -0.84 -6.32 -21.66
CA ASP A 65 -0.43 -7.72 -21.66
C ASP A 65 0.78 -7.93 -20.73
N ALA A 66 1.73 -6.99 -20.70
CA ALA A 66 2.91 -7.08 -19.84
C ALA A 66 2.56 -7.07 -18.34
N ALA A 67 1.58 -6.26 -17.93
CA ALA A 67 1.11 -6.22 -16.56
C ALA A 67 0.41 -7.55 -16.18
N TRP A 68 -0.45 -8.08 -17.06
CA TRP A 68 -1.15 -9.33 -16.82
C TRP A 68 -0.23 -10.55 -16.86
N ASP A 69 0.77 -10.57 -17.75
CA ASP A 69 1.82 -11.60 -17.77
C ASP A 69 2.63 -11.60 -16.46
N TYR A 70 2.96 -10.44 -15.94
CA TYR A 70 3.62 -10.31 -14.63
C TYR A 70 2.72 -10.85 -13.51
N ILE A 71 1.45 -10.43 -13.46
CA ILE A 71 0.48 -10.87 -12.46
C ILE A 71 0.31 -12.39 -12.49
N ALA A 72 0.21 -12.98 -13.69
CA ALA A 72 0.11 -14.44 -13.84
C ALA A 72 1.32 -15.18 -13.24
N LYS A 73 2.53 -14.65 -13.45
CA LYS A 73 3.76 -15.22 -12.87
C LYS A 73 3.83 -15.05 -11.35
N LEU A 74 3.29 -13.94 -10.82
CA LEU A 74 3.27 -13.66 -9.39
C LEU A 74 2.25 -14.53 -8.63
N MET A 75 1.13 -14.88 -9.26
CA MET A 75 0.02 -15.56 -8.58
C MET A 75 0.38 -16.84 -7.80
N PRO A 76 1.28 -17.75 -8.28
CA PRO A 76 1.70 -18.92 -7.50
C PRO A 76 2.38 -18.59 -6.17
N ASN A 77 2.94 -17.38 -6.04
CA ASN A 77 3.63 -16.93 -4.84
C ASN A 77 2.66 -16.25 -3.85
N LEU A 78 1.45 -15.88 -4.31
CA LEU A 78 0.45 -15.17 -3.52
C LEU A 78 -0.39 -16.09 -2.63
N VAL A 79 -0.72 -15.58 -1.44
CA VAL A 79 -1.79 -16.08 -0.58
C VAL A 79 -2.79 -14.95 -0.35
N ILE A 80 -4.03 -15.17 -0.78
CA ILE A 80 -5.10 -14.17 -0.62
C ILE A 80 -5.68 -14.28 0.78
N VAL A 81 -5.69 -13.16 1.52
CA VAL A 81 -6.24 -13.05 2.87
C VAL A 81 -7.42 -12.10 2.95
N GLY A 82 -8.33 -12.33 3.89
CA GLY A 82 -9.57 -11.55 4.02
C GLY A 82 -9.39 -10.14 4.63
N SER A 83 -8.19 -9.81 5.13
CA SER A 83 -7.92 -8.52 5.78
C SER A 83 -6.62 -7.90 5.30
N SER A 84 -6.66 -6.62 4.93
CA SER A 84 -5.45 -5.87 4.55
C SER A 84 -4.43 -5.76 5.68
N SER A 85 -4.87 -5.74 6.93
CA SER A 85 -3.94 -5.71 8.07
C SER A 85 -3.20 -7.04 8.29
N ALA A 86 -3.73 -8.17 7.82
CA ALA A 86 -3.02 -9.44 7.85
C ALA A 86 -1.75 -9.40 7.01
N CYS A 87 -1.75 -8.63 5.89
CA CYS A 87 -0.61 -8.50 4.99
C CYS A 87 0.67 -7.91 5.63
N PHE A 88 0.56 -7.27 6.80
CA PHE A 88 1.75 -6.81 7.54
C PHE A 88 1.85 -7.44 8.93
N LYS A 89 0.73 -7.78 9.57
CA LYS A 89 0.77 -8.39 10.91
C LYS A 89 1.29 -9.83 10.88
N SER A 90 0.83 -10.66 9.95
CA SER A 90 1.31 -12.04 9.81
C SER A 90 2.77 -12.09 9.32
N VAL A 91 3.21 -11.10 8.55
CA VAL A 91 4.62 -10.95 8.17
C VAL A 91 5.47 -10.59 9.40
N GLN A 92 5.02 -9.65 10.22
CA GLN A 92 5.69 -9.30 11.47
C GLN A 92 5.73 -10.47 12.47
N GLN A 93 4.70 -11.33 12.48
CA GLN A 93 4.65 -12.53 13.31
C GLN A 93 5.57 -13.66 12.79
N GLY A 94 6.20 -13.48 11.63
CA GLY A 94 7.10 -14.47 11.04
C GLY A 94 6.40 -15.65 10.36
N GLU A 95 5.13 -15.50 10.00
CA GLU A 95 4.35 -16.52 9.32
C GLU A 95 4.58 -16.49 7.79
N TYR A 96 4.90 -15.32 7.23
CA TYR A 96 5.14 -15.09 5.80
C TYR A 96 6.32 -14.15 5.58
N VAL A 97 6.94 -14.28 4.41
CA VAL A 97 8.14 -13.51 4.06
C VAL A 97 7.79 -12.08 3.66
N CYS A 98 6.72 -11.90 2.89
CA CYS A 98 6.36 -10.60 2.31
C CYS A 98 4.85 -10.38 2.33
N GLY A 99 4.44 -9.13 2.40
CA GLY A 99 3.04 -8.73 2.23
C GLY A 99 2.90 -7.49 1.36
N LEU A 100 2.05 -7.58 0.33
CA LEU A 100 1.70 -6.45 -0.51
C LEU A 100 0.66 -5.59 0.23
N THR A 101 1.05 -4.39 0.64
CA THR A 101 0.29 -3.60 1.59
C THR A 101 0.43 -2.08 1.36
N TYR A 102 0.31 -1.30 2.40
CA TYR A 102 0.39 0.16 2.41
C TYR A 102 1.31 0.64 3.55
N GLU A 103 1.98 1.78 3.34
CA GLU A 103 3.07 2.25 4.19
C GLU A 103 2.69 2.49 5.65
N ASP A 104 1.56 3.15 5.92
CA ASP A 104 1.15 3.54 7.27
C ASP A 104 0.85 2.36 8.19
N GLY A 105 0.38 1.24 7.65
CA GLY A 105 0.18 0.00 8.41
C GLY A 105 1.50 -0.61 8.90
N VAL A 106 2.50 -0.69 8.03
CA VAL A 106 3.84 -1.19 8.37
C VAL A 106 4.58 -0.18 9.27
N ALA A 107 4.50 1.12 8.92
CA ALA A 107 5.10 2.20 9.69
C ALA A 107 4.65 2.20 11.15
N THR A 108 3.38 1.91 11.41
CA THR A 108 2.85 1.80 12.77
C THR A 108 3.53 0.67 13.54
N LEU A 109 3.70 -0.51 12.94
CA LEU A 109 4.39 -1.64 13.59
C LEU A 109 5.88 -1.33 13.87
N VAL A 110 6.57 -0.75 12.90
CA VAL A 110 7.99 -0.34 13.04
C VAL A 110 8.13 0.69 14.16
N LYS A 111 7.25 1.70 14.20
CA LYS A 111 7.23 2.69 15.27
C LYS A 111 6.96 2.07 16.63
N ASP A 112 6.10 1.07 16.72
CA ASP A 112 5.76 0.35 17.94
C ASP A 112 6.82 -0.66 18.37
N GLY A 113 7.96 -0.71 17.66
CA GLY A 113 9.16 -1.48 18.03
C GLY A 113 9.31 -2.81 17.29
N ALA A 114 8.59 -3.05 16.20
CA ALA A 114 8.89 -4.20 15.34
C ALA A 114 10.23 -3.99 14.63
N ASP A 115 11.19 -4.84 14.92
CA ASP A 115 12.59 -4.80 14.45
C ASP A 115 12.93 -5.91 13.44
N ASN A 116 11.97 -6.78 13.16
CA ASN A 116 12.11 -7.90 12.22
C ASN A 116 11.46 -7.66 10.86
N ILE A 117 10.86 -6.49 10.66
CA ILE A 117 10.23 -6.11 9.38
C ILE A 117 10.72 -4.74 8.90
N ARG A 118 10.70 -4.53 7.60
CA ARG A 118 10.91 -3.22 6.99
C ARG A 118 9.78 -2.81 6.04
N ILE A 119 9.67 -1.51 5.83
CA ILE A 119 8.85 -0.91 4.77
C ILE A 119 9.70 -0.91 3.51
N GLN A 120 9.32 -1.66 2.49
CA GLN A 120 10.02 -1.66 1.21
C GLN A 120 9.18 -0.96 0.14
N TYR A 121 9.70 0.12 -0.40
CA TYR A 121 9.14 0.76 -1.60
C TYR A 121 9.75 0.09 -2.82
N PRO A 122 8.92 -0.46 -3.75
CA PRO A 122 9.47 -1.10 -4.94
C PRO A 122 10.39 -0.16 -5.72
N VAL A 123 11.60 -0.58 -6.02
CA VAL A 123 12.55 0.23 -6.81
C VAL A 123 12.07 0.46 -8.25
N ASP A 124 11.14 -0.38 -8.74
CA ASP A 124 10.45 -0.20 -10.01
C ASP A 124 9.54 1.02 -10.00
N GLY A 125 9.02 1.35 -8.84
CA GLY A 125 8.19 2.51 -8.58
C GLY A 125 6.94 2.21 -7.77
N THR A 126 6.52 3.20 -7.00
CA THR A 126 5.29 3.15 -6.22
C THR A 126 4.38 4.33 -6.49
N SER A 127 3.13 4.15 -6.18
CA SER A 127 2.10 5.20 -6.25
C SER A 127 1.41 5.34 -4.89
N ALA A 128 0.79 6.49 -4.67
CA ALA A 128 0.04 6.74 -3.45
C ALA A 128 -1.45 6.93 -3.72
N SER A 129 -2.26 6.60 -2.73
CA SER A 129 -3.69 6.92 -2.67
C SER A 129 -3.95 8.04 -1.69
N GLY A 130 -4.78 9.01 -2.10
CA GLY A 130 -5.17 10.10 -1.24
C GLY A 130 -6.32 9.74 -0.32
N PHE A 131 -6.22 10.17 0.92
CA PHE A 131 -7.29 10.10 1.90
C PHE A 131 -7.92 11.48 2.07
N ALA A 132 -9.25 11.54 1.97
CA ALA A 132 -9.99 12.78 1.99
C ALA A 132 -11.14 12.73 3.00
N ALA A 133 -11.42 13.87 3.61
CA ALA A 133 -12.67 14.10 4.33
C ALA A 133 -13.67 14.79 3.40
N ALA A 134 -14.95 14.44 3.53
CA ALA A 134 -16.01 15.04 2.74
C ALA A 134 -17.22 15.40 3.61
N LEU A 135 -17.90 16.47 3.25
CA LEU A 135 -19.15 16.86 3.89
C LEU A 135 -20.28 15.96 3.37
N ILE A 136 -20.95 15.28 4.28
CA ILE A 136 -22.13 14.48 3.95
C ILE A 136 -23.30 15.40 3.59
N LYS A 137 -23.99 15.10 2.48
CA LYS A 137 -25.20 15.84 2.08
C LYS A 137 -26.25 15.80 3.20
N ASN A 138 -26.82 16.97 3.51
CA ASN A 138 -27.81 17.14 4.59
C ASN A 138 -27.26 16.82 6.00
N CYS A 139 -25.97 16.99 6.24
CA CYS A 139 -25.43 16.83 7.59
C CYS A 139 -26.08 17.87 8.56
N PRO A 140 -26.36 17.51 9.81
CA PRO A 140 -27.12 18.37 10.74
C PRO A 140 -26.34 19.61 11.19
N ASN A 141 -24.99 19.58 11.13
CA ASN A 141 -24.11 20.67 11.58
C ASN A 141 -23.08 21.01 10.49
N PRO A 142 -23.49 21.57 9.33
CA PRO A 142 -22.59 21.75 8.20
C PRO A 142 -21.41 22.69 8.47
N ASP A 143 -21.61 23.74 9.27
CA ASP A 143 -20.55 24.72 9.54
C ASP A 143 -19.48 24.15 10.48
N ASN A 144 -19.87 23.38 11.49
CA ASN A 144 -18.91 22.65 12.32
C ASN A 144 -18.15 21.58 11.53
N ALA A 145 -18.83 20.88 10.61
CA ALA A 145 -18.19 19.87 9.76
C ALA A 145 -17.18 20.50 8.79
N LYS A 146 -17.50 21.66 8.20
CA LYS A 146 -16.54 22.43 7.37
C LYS A 146 -15.34 22.89 8.20
N ALA A 147 -15.57 23.48 9.37
CA ALA A 147 -14.49 23.92 10.26
C ALA A 147 -13.56 22.74 10.64
N MET A 148 -14.11 21.55 10.88
CA MET A 148 -13.32 20.37 11.15
C MET A 148 -12.50 19.93 9.91
N ILE A 149 -13.09 19.95 8.71
CA ILE A 149 -12.39 19.62 7.47
C ILE A 149 -11.26 20.63 7.22
N ASP A 150 -11.53 21.93 7.41
CA ASP A 150 -10.53 22.97 7.25
C ASP A 150 -9.37 22.79 8.25
N PHE A 151 -9.67 22.46 9.51
CA PHE A 151 -8.66 22.16 10.53
C PHE A 151 -7.79 20.95 10.18
N ILE A 152 -8.37 19.79 9.84
CA ILE A 152 -7.59 18.57 9.52
C ILE A 152 -6.79 18.70 8.22
N CYS A 153 -7.09 19.69 7.38
CA CYS A 153 -6.31 19.99 6.17
C CYS A 153 -5.33 21.16 6.36
N SER A 154 -5.40 21.87 7.49
CA SER A 154 -4.48 22.97 7.81
C SER A 154 -3.10 22.47 8.25
N ALA A 155 -2.09 23.33 8.15
CA ALA A 155 -0.75 23.02 8.67
C ALA A 155 -0.79 22.74 10.18
N GLU A 156 -1.53 23.56 10.95
CA GLU A 156 -1.70 23.37 12.39
C GLU A 156 -2.30 22.02 12.74
N GLY A 157 -3.41 21.64 12.08
CA GLY A 157 -4.07 20.34 12.30
C GLY A 157 -3.20 19.17 11.91
N GLN A 158 -2.50 19.26 10.78
CA GLN A 158 -1.60 18.20 10.34
C GLN A 158 -0.35 18.09 11.23
N THR A 159 0.23 19.20 11.69
CA THR A 159 1.32 19.20 12.66
C THR A 159 0.90 18.54 13.99
N ALA A 160 -0.29 18.86 14.50
CA ALA A 160 -0.81 18.19 15.69
C ALA A 160 -1.02 16.69 15.47
N MET A 161 -1.48 16.27 14.29
CA MET A 161 -1.63 14.86 13.93
C MET A 161 -0.28 14.15 13.77
N THR A 162 0.78 14.80 13.27
CA THR A 162 2.11 14.16 13.21
C THR A 162 2.63 13.82 14.61
N ALA A 163 2.45 14.72 15.57
CA ALA A 163 2.85 14.47 16.95
C ALA A 163 2.10 13.26 17.56
N TYR A 164 0.79 13.15 17.30
CA TYR A 164 -0.02 12.05 17.78
C TYR A 164 0.29 10.72 17.08
N GLN A 165 0.37 10.74 15.75
CA GLN A 165 0.65 9.56 14.92
C GLN A 165 2.12 9.15 14.92
N GLY A 166 3.02 10.05 15.36
CA GLY A 166 4.46 9.77 15.46
C GLY A 166 5.14 9.49 14.13
N GLY A 167 4.76 10.20 13.08
CA GLY A 167 5.44 10.12 11.80
C GLY A 167 5.13 8.88 10.95
N THR A 168 3.96 8.27 11.15
CA THR A 168 3.52 7.09 10.37
C THR A 168 2.61 7.44 9.18
N LEU A 169 2.27 8.72 9.00
CA LEU A 169 1.42 9.21 7.91
C LEU A 169 2.12 10.30 7.09
N ARG A 170 1.90 10.29 5.77
CA ARG A 170 2.33 11.35 4.83
C ARG A 170 1.25 12.40 4.69
N PHE A 171 1.36 13.47 5.45
CA PHE A 171 0.46 14.60 5.33
C PHE A 171 0.72 15.42 4.07
N THR A 172 -0.29 16.15 3.61
CA THR A 172 -0.27 16.81 2.29
C THR A 172 -0.13 18.32 2.33
N ASN A 173 -0.20 18.95 3.51
CA ASN A 173 0.04 20.37 3.61
C ASN A 173 1.56 20.62 3.69
N GLU A 174 2.07 21.44 2.76
CA GLU A 174 3.51 21.71 2.63
C GLU A 174 4.14 22.42 3.85
N ASN A 175 3.31 23.07 4.67
CA ASN A 175 3.73 23.75 5.88
C ASN A 175 3.55 22.89 7.14
N THR A 176 3.30 21.59 7.00
CA THR A 176 3.22 20.68 8.13
C THR A 176 4.61 20.45 8.73
N GLU A 177 4.72 20.68 10.04
CA GLU A 177 5.93 20.34 10.79
C GLU A 177 5.84 18.89 11.24
N PHE A 178 6.75 18.05 10.73
CA PHE A 178 6.78 16.63 11.07
C PHE A 178 7.46 16.42 12.42
N ALA A 179 6.91 15.50 13.22
CA ALA A 179 7.51 15.10 14.48
C ALA A 179 8.88 14.44 14.23
N GLU A 180 9.81 14.64 15.15
CA GLU A 180 11.10 13.92 15.15
C GLU A 180 10.85 12.41 15.23
N GLY A 181 11.70 11.64 14.54
CA GLY A 181 11.63 10.16 14.55
C GLY A 181 10.58 9.57 13.61
N SER A 182 10.20 10.29 12.55
CA SER A 182 9.40 9.69 11.46
C SER A 182 10.10 8.45 10.92
N VAL A 183 9.35 7.34 10.82
CA VAL A 183 9.83 6.08 10.22
C VAL A 183 9.68 6.05 8.71
N LEU A 184 9.01 7.06 8.13
CA LEU A 184 8.81 7.20 6.70
C LEU A 184 9.97 7.99 6.07
N PRO A 185 10.54 7.52 4.94
CA PRO A 185 11.56 8.27 4.20
C PRO A 185 10.97 9.55 3.61
N ALA A 186 11.82 10.49 3.22
CA ALA A 186 11.38 11.68 2.52
C ALA A 186 10.76 11.28 1.16
N SER A 187 9.73 12.04 0.71
CA SER A 187 9.07 11.75 -0.58
C SER A 187 10.03 11.83 -1.77
N SER A 188 11.12 12.60 -1.65
CA SER A 188 12.17 12.71 -2.67
C SER A 188 13.04 11.46 -2.80
N GLU A 189 13.02 10.57 -1.83
CA GLU A 189 13.78 9.30 -1.83
C GLU A 189 12.99 8.16 -2.47
N ILE A 190 11.72 8.40 -2.81
CA ILE A 190 10.81 7.40 -3.36
C ILE A 190 10.66 7.63 -4.87
N LYS A 191 10.75 6.55 -5.64
CA LYS A 191 10.43 6.57 -7.07
C LYS A 191 8.91 6.50 -7.26
N TRP A 192 8.30 7.65 -7.49
CA TRP A 192 6.86 7.74 -7.75
C TRP A 192 6.52 7.41 -9.20
N VAL A 193 5.45 6.63 -9.40
CA VAL A 193 4.84 6.34 -10.70
C VAL A 193 3.40 6.83 -10.72
N PRO A 194 2.95 7.45 -11.83
CA PRO A 194 1.57 7.88 -11.97
C PRO A 194 0.65 6.67 -12.23
N ARG A 195 -0.52 6.64 -11.61
CA ARG A 195 -1.61 5.71 -11.96
C ARG A 195 -2.63 6.44 -12.83
N ASP A 196 -3.11 5.78 -13.87
CA ASP A 196 -4.27 6.25 -14.61
C ASP A 196 -5.56 5.95 -13.81
N VAL A 197 -5.84 6.82 -12.86
CA VAL A 197 -6.99 6.66 -11.94
C VAL A 197 -8.31 6.69 -12.71
N THR A 198 -8.40 7.45 -13.79
CA THR A 198 -9.62 7.53 -14.62
C THR A 198 -9.89 6.19 -15.26
N TYR A 199 -8.92 5.67 -16.02
CA TYR A 199 -9.04 4.36 -16.66
C TYR A 199 -9.34 3.25 -15.66
N LEU A 200 -8.59 3.18 -14.57
CA LEU A 200 -8.73 2.18 -13.51
C LEU A 200 -10.10 2.23 -12.82
N THR A 201 -10.70 3.42 -12.69
CA THR A 201 -12.03 3.57 -12.11
C THR A 201 -13.13 3.12 -13.08
N GLU A 202 -13.03 3.52 -14.33
CA GLU A 202 -14.01 3.19 -15.38
C GLU A 202 -14.00 1.70 -15.73
N ASN A 203 -12.83 1.05 -15.68
CA ASN A 203 -12.66 -0.36 -16.07
C ASN A 203 -12.52 -1.31 -14.86
N LYS A 204 -12.75 -0.83 -13.64
CA LYS A 204 -12.53 -1.63 -12.42
C LYS A 204 -13.22 -3.00 -12.46
N ALA A 205 -14.46 -3.08 -12.94
CA ALA A 205 -15.20 -4.34 -12.99
C ALA A 205 -14.54 -5.36 -13.93
N ALA A 206 -14.13 -4.95 -15.13
CA ALA A 206 -13.46 -5.81 -16.10
C ALA A 206 -12.07 -6.25 -15.61
N ILE A 207 -11.31 -5.37 -14.98
CA ILE A 207 -10.01 -5.69 -14.37
C ILE A 207 -10.17 -6.73 -13.27
N LEU A 208 -11.16 -6.61 -12.41
CA LEU A 208 -11.43 -7.58 -11.35
C LEU A 208 -11.94 -8.92 -11.90
N GLU A 209 -12.74 -8.93 -12.95
CA GLU A 209 -13.15 -10.14 -13.66
C GLU A 209 -11.92 -10.87 -14.22
N HIS A 210 -11.04 -10.14 -14.93
CA HIS A 210 -9.79 -10.72 -15.46
C HIS A 210 -8.88 -11.26 -14.36
N TRP A 211 -8.74 -10.54 -13.24
CA TRP A 211 -8.02 -11.04 -12.05
C TRP A 211 -8.59 -12.37 -11.56
N ASN A 212 -9.91 -12.47 -11.43
CA ASN A 212 -10.59 -13.67 -10.94
C ASN A 212 -10.40 -14.86 -11.89
N ASP A 213 -10.54 -14.63 -13.20
CA ASP A 213 -10.35 -15.66 -14.22
C ASP A 213 -8.91 -16.15 -14.24
N LEU A 214 -7.95 -15.23 -14.17
CA LEU A 214 -6.54 -15.55 -14.12
C LEU A 214 -6.16 -16.33 -12.85
N TYR A 215 -6.69 -15.91 -11.69
CA TYR A 215 -6.49 -16.61 -10.42
C TYR A 215 -7.03 -18.05 -10.49
N ALA A 216 -8.24 -18.22 -11.00
CA ALA A 216 -8.85 -19.55 -11.18
C ALA A 216 -8.05 -20.43 -12.14
N ALA A 217 -7.45 -19.86 -13.18
CA ALA A 217 -6.66 -20.59 -14.15
C ALA A 217 -5.26 -21.02 -13.64
N VAL A 218 -4.66 -20.23 -12.74
CA VAL A 218 -3.27 -20.42 -12.29
C VAL A 218 -3.19 -21.15 -10.94
N VAL A 219 -4.12 -20.89 -10.04
CA VAL A 219 -4.09 -21.36 -8.64
C VAL A 219 -5.19 -22.38 -8.35
N GLY A 220 -6.33 -22.30 -9.07
CA GLY A 220 -7.48 -23.21 -8.94
C GLY A 220 -7.31 -24.46 -9.73
#